data_6fd27fd1b861eedcd9bda9369f27d183
#
_entry.id   6fd27fd1b861eedcd9bda9369f27d183
#
_cell.length_a   1.000
_cell.length_b   1.000
_cell.length_c   1.000
_cell.angle_alpha   90.00
_cell.angle_beta   90.00
_cell.angle_gamma   90.00
#
_symmetry.space_group_name_H-M   'P 1'
#
loop_
_entity.id
_entity.type
_entity.pdbx_description
1 polymer ?
#
loop_
_entity_poly.entity_id
_entity_poly.type
_entity_poly.pdbx_seq_one_letter_code
_entity_poly.pdbx_strand_id
1 'polypeptide(L)'
;MKSLPVFLLLMLTLAANGQYMEKCVYNTADANNGYYLAIPPVSTAIRGVLVVFCTFRSPESLLPETKLHNTASAGDLLTVYASLGAQLAADSGALARIDAILQHIATKYKADTATFVLGGFGFAGSIALRYTELANQYPARHPIRPKAVFAVAGTMDLTSLWQTSERQIKRNYASPALGDARAIIGILKNSLGSPADHPEHYRETSPFSHGEDAPGNEQYLDKTAVRLYYDVDINWLLDTRCNSLYDTDIPDGTELIGKLLLAGNKNAEFISSKLPGVRSNGVRSDNAMSIVDETDCIQWIKRTLHIMTPGNPRAWTAPYRFPLLDGWRQELSYQPNIDHPHFPLRSIEELHLPAGWPDAGSEEYWSAAYLFWLDPGQKIDAGILQHTFQVYYDDHIAGAVIRRNLKVAPGTIKPVQVTIKKLAAEPDDKDTYTGTISMFDYLGGKPIILNYFAHLKSCSTQNHIPLFWEISPQPVDHPLWSRLKEMKQKFVCGE
;
A
#
# COMPACT_ATOMS: atom_id res chain seq x y z
N MET A 1 12.32 34.57 58.16
CA MET A 1 11.96 34.44 56.73
C MET A 1 12.70 33.23 56.22
N LYS A 2 12.00 32.09 56.03
CA LYS A 2 12.57 30.85 55.50
C LYS A 2 12.20 30.74 54.00
N SER A 3 13.18 30.78 53.15
CA SER A 3 13.02 30.63 51.69
C SER A 3 12.75 29.17 51.36
N LEU A 4 11.60 28.90 50.75
CA LEU A 4 11.23 27.60 50.17
C LEU A 4 11.88 27.48 48.76
N PRO A 5 12.61 26.42 48.44
CA PRO A 5 13.05 26.22 47.07
C PRO A 5 11.90 25.68 46.22
N VAL A 6 11.57 26.41 45.16
CA VAL A 6 10.64 25.96 44.11
C VAL A 6 11.36 24.88 43.29
N PHE A 7 10.94 23.63 43.45
CA PHE A 7 11.34 22.52 42.56
C PHE A 7 10.55 22.67 41.27
N LEU A 8 11.21 23.15 40.24
CA LEU A 8 10.70 23.16 38.87
C LEU A 8 10.73 21.72 38.32
N LEU A 9 9.58 21.04 38.40
CA LEU A 9 9.42 19.70 37.80
C LEU A 9 9.40 19.86 36.27
N LEU A 10 10.53 19.62 35.61
CA LEU A 10 10.58 19.48 34.15
C LEU A 10 9.83 18.19 33.80
N MET A 11 8.55 18.30 33.45
CA MET A 11 7.87 17.22 32.75
C MET A 11 8.45 17.10 31.37
N LEU A 12 9.42 16.20 31.21
CA LEU A 12 9.79 15.62 29.93
C LEU A 12 8.58 14.82 29.45
N THR A 13 7.73 15.45 28.66
CA THR A 13 6.77 14.75 27.83
C THR A 13 7.59 13.93 26.84
N LEU A 14 7.78 12.63 27.13
CA LEU A 14 8.13 11.66 26.14
C LEU A 14 6.99 11.66 25.11
N ALA A 15 7.16 12.42 24.03
CA ALA A 15 6.28 12.33 22.89
C ALA A 15 6.31 10.86 22.45
N ALA A 16 5.20 10.16 22.62
CA ALA A 16 5.03 8.84 22.02
C ALA A 16 5.11 9.05 20.51
N ASN A 17 6.24 8.69 19.91
CA ASN A 17 6.48 8.78 18.48
C ASN A 17 5.69 7.66 17.79
N GLY A 18 4.37 7.79 17.70
CA GLY A 18 3.53 6.99 16.83
C GLY A 18 3.53 7.57 15.42
N GLN A 19 3.18 6.75 14.44
CA GLN A 19 2.91 7.22 13.08
C GLN A 19 1.76 8.23 13.12
N TYR A 20 1.90 9.35 12.43
CA TYR A 20 0.85 10.36 12.31
C TYR A 20 0.67 10.78 10.86
N MET A 21 -0.48 11.35 10.57
CA MET A 21 -0.82 11.88 9.25
C MET A 21 -1.15 13.36 9.37
N GLU A 22 -0.63 14.16 8.45
CA GLU A 22 -0.97 15.58 8.35
C GLU A 22 -1.53 15.94 6.98
N LYS A 23 -2.51 16.83 6.95
CA LYS A 23 -3.03 17.45 5.73
C LYS A 23 -2.24 18.71 5.42
N CYS A 24 -1.58 18.71 4.25
CA CYS A 24 -0.71 19.80 3.82
C CYS A 24 -1.33 20.53 2.63
N VAL A 25 -1.72 21.79 2.83
CA VAL A 25 -2.26 22.64 1.76
C VAL A 25 -1.08 23.32 1.04
N TYR A 26 -0.94 23.10 -0.26
CA TYR A 26 0.05 23.75 -1.13
C TYR A 26 -0.57 24.78 -2.07
N ASN A 27 -1.88 24.72 -2.31
CA ASN A 27 -2.62 25.68 -3.12
C ASN A 27 -3.98 25.98 -2.48
N THR A 28 -4.10 27.13 -1.86
CA THR A 28 -5.33 27.59 -1.19
C THR A 28 -6.47 27.96 -2.14
N ALA A 29 -6.17 28.18 -3.42
CA ALA A 29 -7.16 28.51 -4.44
C ALA A 29 -7.94 27.27 -4.93
N ASP A 30 -7.40 26.06 -4.75
CA ASP A 30 -8.04 24.79 -5.10
C ASP A 30 -8.39 24.00 -3.83
N ALA A 31 -9.56 24.28 -3.27
CA ALA A 31 -9.99 23.65 -2.03
C ALA A 31 -10.12 22.11 -2.12
N ASN A 32 -10.38 21.58 -3.32
CA ASN A 32 -10.63 20.15 -3.53
C ASN A 32 -9.37 19.33 -3.79
N ASN A 33 -8.37 19.92 -4.48
CA ASN A 33 -7.16 19.21 -4.87
C ASN A 33 -5.87 19.95 -4.51
N GLY A 34 -5.96 21.12 -3.86
CA GLY A 34 -4.82 21.95 -3.48
C GLY A 34 -4.09 21.47 -2.22
N TYR A 35 -4.23 20.21 -1.85
CA TYR A 35 -3.60 19.62 -0.67
C TYR A 35 -3.16 18.18 -0.95
N TYR A 36 -2.34 17.67 -0.05
CA TYR A 36 -1.96 16.26 0.03
C TYR A 36 -1.98 15.79 1.48
N LEU A 37 -2.00 14.49 1.67
CA LEU A 37 -1.81 13.84 2.95
C LEU A 37 -0.37 13.37 3.06
N ALA A 38 0.31 13.70 4.14
CA ALA A 38 1.67 13.27 4.41
C ALA A 38 1.72 12.39 5.66
N ILE A 39 2.44 11.29 5.56
CA ILE A 39 2.67 10.34 6.64
C ILE A 39 4.19 10.21 6.77
N PRO A 40 4.81 10.98 7.70
CA PRO A 40 6.25 10.90 7.95
C PRO A 40 6.65 9.55 8.53
N PRO A 41 7.92 9.15 8.38
CA PRO A 41 8.45 7.98 9.06
C PRO A 41 8.44 8.19 10.59
N VAL A 42 8.35 7.08 11.33
CA VAL A 42 8.45 7.10 12.80
C VAL A 42 9.84 7.57 13.25
N SER A 43 10.88 7.25 12.50
CA SER A 43 12.19 7.87 12.69
C SER A 43 12.14 9.35 12.28
N THR A 44 12.93 10.18 12.91
CA THR A 44 13.00 11.62 12.56
C THR A 44 13.73 11.88 11.24
N ALA A 45 14.34 10.87 10.64
CA ALA A 45 15.13 10.99 9.41
C ALA A 45 14.32 10.56 8.19
N ILE A 46 14.01 11.50 7.30
CA ILE A 46 13.43 11.21 5.99
C ILE A 46 14.58 10.90 5.03
N ARG A 47 14.69 9.62 4.61
CA ARG A 47 15.72 9.16 3.67
C ARG A 47 15.24 9.07 2.23
N GLY A 48 13.94 9.10 2.03
CA GLY A 48 13.32 9.13 0.72
C GLY A 48 11.87 9.56 0.80
N VAL A 49 11.30 9.92 -0.35
CA VAL A 49 9.92 10.39 -0.49
C VAL A 49 9.20 9.51 -1.48
N LEU A 50 8.11 8.89 -1.03
CA LEU A 50 7.17 8.16 -1.86
C LEU A 50 5.92 8.99 -2.07
N VAL A 51 5.65 9.41 -3.30
CA VAL A 51 4.42 10.14 -3.64
C VAL A 51 3.53 9.24 -4.48
N VAL A 52 2.33 8.94 -3.97
CA VAL A 52 1.34 8.12 -4.67
C VAL A 52 0.16 9.01 -5.08
N PHE A 53 -0.11 9.02 -6.37
CA PHE A 53 -1.16 9.84 -6.96
C PHE A 53 -2.46 9.07 -7.19
N CYS A 54 -3.57 9.79 -7.14
CA CYS A 54 -4.87 9.35 -7.65
C CYS A 54 -5.49 10.38 -8.59
N THR A 55 -6.43 9.94 -9.42
CA THR A 55 -7.29 10.79 -10.25
C THR A 55 -8.74 10.51 -9.93
N PHE A 56 -9.63 11.49 -10.17
CA PHE A 56 -11.09 11.40 -9.92
C PHE A 56 -11.49 11.12 -8.46
N ARG A 57 -10.55 11.22 -7.52
CA ARG A 57 -10.73 10.92 -6.10
C ARG A 57 -9.91 11.86 -5.22
N SER A 58 -10.28 11.96 -3.95
CA SER A 58 -9.48 12.68 -2.95
C SER A 58 -8.28 11.84 -2.47
N PRO A 59 -7.23 12.47 -1.92
CA PRO A 59 -6.10 11.75 -1.32
C PRO A 59 -6.50 10.75 -0.23
N GLU A 60 -7.54 11.06 0.56
CA GLU A 60 -8.06 10.18 1.62
C GLU A 60 -8.55 8.84 1.10
N SER A 61 -9.00 8.81 -0.15
CA SER A 61 -9.47 7.56 -0.78
C SER A 61 -8.38 6.52 -1.01
N LEU A 62 -7.10 6.91 -0.96
CA LEU A 62 -5.97 5.99 -1.09
C LEU A 62 -5.68 5.24 0.22
N LEU A 63 -5.96 5.84 1.37
CA LEU A 63 -5.68 5.24 2.67
C LEU A 63 -6.28 3.83 2.87
N PRO A 64 -7.54 3.59 2.48
CA PRO A 64 -8.10 2.24 2.58
C PRO A 64 -7.64 1.29 1.47
N GLU A 65 -7.11 1.81 0.36
CA GLU A 65 -6.75 0.98 -0.80
C GLU A 65 -5.34 0.39 -0.69
N THR A 66 -4.46 0.95 0.15
CA THR A 66 -3.08 0.49 0.30
C THR A 66 -2.54 0.75 1.71
N LYS A 67 -1.63 -0.11 2.15
CA LYS A 67 -0.85 0.01 3.39
C LYS A 67 0.62 0.40 3.13
N LEU A 68 0.97 0.85 1.93
CA LEU A 68 2.32 1.30 1.57
C LEU A 68 2.89 2.28 2.60
N HIS A 69 2.06 3.18 3.15
CA HIS A 69 2.48 4.15 4.15
C HIS A 69 2.98 3.51 5.45
N ASN A 70 2.42 2.36 5.86
CA ASN A 70 2.86 1.65 7.05
C ASN A 70 4.25 1.06 6.85
N THR A 71 4.43 0.31 5.76
CA THR A 71 5.71 -0.30 5.38
C THR A 71 6.77 0.78 5.07
N ALA A 72 6.38 1.86 4.39
CA ALA A 72 7.27 2.98 4.08
C ALA A 72 7.77 3.69 5.33
N SER A 73 6.89 3.93 6.30
CA SER A 73 7.23 4.57 7.57
C SER A 73 8.28 3.76 8.35
N ALA A 74 8.16 2.42 8.32
CA ALA A 74 9.18 1.53 8.85
C ALA A 74 10.52 1.61 8.09
N GLY A 75 10.49 2.06 6.85
CA GLY A 75 11.64 2.16 5.96
C GLY A 75 12.29 3.54 5.87
N ASP A 76 12.03 4.46 6.79
CA ASP A 76 12.51 5.85 6.78
C ASP A 76 12.03 6.66 5.56
N LEU A 77 10.87 6.30 4.99
CA LEU A 77 10.27 7.00 3.86
C LEU A 77 9.12 7.90 4.31
N LEU A 78 9.10 9.13 3.83
CA LEU A 78 7.93 9.99 3.87
C LEU A 78 6.96 9.50 2.80
N THR A 79 5.74 9.11 3.16
CA THR A 79 4.69 8.79 2.20
C THR A 79 3.76 9.96 2.03
N VAL A 80 3.45 10.29 0.78
CA VAL A 80 2.51 11.36 0.41
C VAL A 80 1.44 10.81 -0.51
N TYR A 81 0.18 11.07 -0.19
CA TYR A 81 -0.97 10.80 -1.06
C TYR A 81 -1.52 12.11 -1.61
N ALA A 82 -1.64 12.22 -2.93
CA ALA A 82 -2.10 13.43 -3.59
C ALA A 82 -3.06 13.16 -4.74
N SER A 83 -4.02 14.05 -4.97
CA SER A 83 -4.94 13.98 -6.10
C SER A 83 -4.46 14.86 -7.25
N LEU A 84 -4.50 14.32 -8.46
CA LEU A 84 -4.26 15.06 -9.70
C LEU A 84 -5.56 15.67 -10.26
N GLY A 85 -6.70 15.48 -9.58
CA GLY A 85 -8.02 15.90 -10.06
C GLY A 85 -8.60 14.94 -11.10
N ALA A 86 -9.46 15.46 -11.98
CA ALA A 86 -10.17 14.66 -13.00
C ALA A 86 -9.34 14.58 -14.29
N GLN A 87 -8.21 13.86 -14.24
CA GLN A 87 -7.25 13.75 -15.35
C GLN A 87 -7.14 12.31 -15.86
N LEU A 88 -7.10 12.15 -17.20
CA LEU A 88 -6.77 10.88 -17.87
C LEU A 88 -5.36 10.90 -18.47
N ALA A 89 -4.81 12.09 -18.76
CA ALA A 89 -3.56 12.27 -19.45
C ALA A 89 -2.65 13.26 -18.72
N ALA A 90 -1.36 13.23 -19.01
CA ALA A 90 -0.36 14.14 -18.49
C ALA A 90 -0.41 15.50 -19.23
N ASP A 91 -1.52 16.21 -19.07
CA ASP A 91 -1.66 17.56 -19.61
C ASP A 91 -0.87 18.61 -18.80
N SER A 92 -0.81 19.83 -19.30
CA SER A 92 -0.07 20.93 -18.67
C SER A 92 -0.56 21.23 -17.23
N GLY A 93 -1.86 21.03 -16.96
CA GLY A 93 -2.45 21.25 -15.64
C GLY A 93 -2.02 20.16 -14.64
N ALA A 94 -2.03 18.90 -15.06
CA ALA A 94 -1.55 17.77 -14.26
C ALA A 94 -0.05 17.91 -13.95
N LEU A 95 0.76 18.26 -14.96
CA LEU A 95 2.19 18.43 -14.82
C LEU A 95 2.55 19.58 -13.86
N ALA A 96 1.92 20.76 -14.01
CA ALA A 96 2.11 21.90 -13.12
C ALA A 96 1.70 21.55 -11.67
N ARG A 97 0.66 20.77 -11.49
CA ARG A 97 0.21 20.29 -10.17
C ARG A 97 1.24 19.37 -9.53
N ILE A 98 1.81 18.42 -10.28
CA ILE A 98 2.89 17.55 -9.79
C ILE A 98 4.09 18.39 -9.37
N ASP A 99 4.55 19.34 -10.20
CA ASP A 99 5.66 20.22 -9.85
C ASP A 99 5.41 20.98 -8.54
N ALA A 100 4.22 21.56 -8.38
CA ALA A 100 3.86 22.29 -7.17
C ALA A 100 3.86 21.40 -5.92
N ILE A 101 3.31 20.18 -6.02
CA ILE A 101 3.30 19.20 -4.94
C ILE A 101 4.72 18.81 -4.55
N LEU A 102 5.55 18.40 -5.52
CA LEU A 102 6.91 17.94 -5.26
C LEU A 102 7.80 19.04 -4.66
N GLN A 103 7.70 20.28 -5.17
CA GLN A 103 8.43 21.42 -4.62
C GLN A 103 8.00 21.75 -3.21
N HIS A 104 6.68 21.73 -2.92
CA HIS A 104 6.17 21.97 -1.58
C HIS A 104 6.66 20.92 -0.59
N ILE A 105 6.65 19.62 -0.98
CA ILE A 105 7.18 18.52 -0.17
C ILE A 105 8.67 18.73 0.12
N ALA A 106 9.48 18.97 -0.92
CA ALA A 106 10.92 19.17 -0.78
C ALA A 106 11.25 20.33 0.17
N THR A 107 10.51 21.43 0.08
CA THR A 107 10.69 22.62 0.92
C THR A 107 10.24 22.37 2.36
N LYS A 108 9.01 21.85 2.54
CA LYS A 108 8.41 21.65 3.86
C LYS A 108 9.19 20.66 4.71
N TYR A 109 9.58 19.55 4.12
CA TYR A 109 10.27 18.45 4.82
C TYR A 109 11.79 18.50 4.69
N LYS A 110 12.34 19.48 3.97
CA LYS A 110 13.78 19.57 3.63
C LYS A 110 14.29 18.25 3.02
N ALA A 111 13.44 17.62 2.20
CA ALA A 111 13.75 16.35 1.58
C ALA A 111 14.75 16.52 0.44
N ASP A 112 15.67 15.57 0.31
CA ASP A 112 16.61 15.54 -0.81
C ASP A 112 15.86 15.29 -2.13
N THR A 113 15.97 16.21 -3.08
CA THR A 113 15.32 16.14 -4.39
C THR A 113 15.78 14.94 -5.22
N ALA A 114 16.90 14.32 -4.86
CA ALA A 114 17.42 13.13 -5.51
C ALA A 114 16.79 11.81 -4.99
N THR A 115 15.86 11.86 -4.02
CA THR A 115 15.30 10.66 -3.37
C THR A 115 13.78 10.52 -3.54
N PHE A 116 13.21 11.13 -4.56
CA PHE A 116 11.79 11.03 -4.87
C PHE A 116 11.47 9.80 -5.72
N VAL A 117 10.38 9.13 -5.35
CA VAL A 117 9.74 8.04 -6.07
C VAL A 117 8.29 8.38 -6.28
N LEU A 118 7.80 8.22 -7.50
CA LEU A 118 6.40 8.46 -7.85
C LEU A 118 5.68 7.13 -8.07
N GLY A 119 4.40 7.11 -7.76
CA GLY A 119 3.52 5.99 -8.05
C GLY A 119 2.07 6.43 -8.21
N GLY A 120 1.26 5.52 -8.71
CA GLY A 120 -0.17 5.73 -8.83
C GLY A 120 -0.89 4.52 -9.40
N PHE A 121 -2.21 4.52 -9.34
CA PHE A 121 -3.01 3.48 -9.96
C PHE A 121 -3.90 4.03 -11.07
N GLY A 122 -4.17 3.19 -12.09
CA GLY A 122 -4.85 3.61 -13.30
C GLY A 122 -4.14 4.78 -13.96
N PHE A 123 -4.89 5.77 -14.40
CA PHE A 123 -4.37 6.97 -15.07
C PHE A 123 -3.34 7.78 -14.25
N ALA A 124 -3.47 7.78 -12.92
CA ALA A 124 -2.49 8.48 -12.08
C ALA A 124 -1.08 7.85 -12.18
N GLY A 125 -1.00 6.52 -12.32
CA GLY A 125 0.27 5.82 -12.58
C GLY A 125 0.85 6.21 -13.94
N SER A 126 0.04 6.27 -14.98
CA SER A 126 0.43 6.69 -16.33
C SER A 126 0.95 8.13 -16.34
N ILE A 127 0.24 9.04 -15.65
CA ILE A 127 0.64 10.46 -15.54
C ILE A 127 1.96 10.58 -14.77
N ALA A 128 2.15 9.82 -13.68
CA ALA A 128 3.41 9.79 -12.94
C ALA A 128 4.59 9.31 -13.79
N LEU A 129 4.35 8.30 -14.64
CA LEU A 129 5.35 7.77 -15.58
C LEU A 129 5.71 8.84 -16.61
N ARG A 130 4.70 9.44 -17.27
CA ARG A 130 4.92 10.51 -18.26
C ARG A 130 5.59 11.74 -17.68
N TYR A 131 5.22 12.16 -16.47
CA TYR A 131 5.92 13.22 -15.75
C TYR A 131 7.41 12.89 -15.56
N THR A 132 7.71 11.65 -15.18
CA THR A 132 9.09 11.22 -14.94
C THR A 132 9.93 11.28 -16.24
N GLU A 133 9.36 10.90 -17.37
CA GLU A 133 9.97 11.06 -18.69
C GLU A 133 10.26 12.53 -19.00
N LEU A 134 9.26 13.40 -18.83
CA LEU A 134 9.41 14.84 -19.09
C LEU A 134 10.43 15.48 -18.13
N ALA A 135 10.49 15.06 -16.88
CA ALA A 135 11.48 15.54 -15.92
C ALA A 135 12.91 15.13 -16.30
N ASN A 136 13.08 13.97 -16.92
CA ASN A 136 14.38 13.54 -17.46
C ASN A 136 14.71 14.26 -18.79
N GLN A 137 13.71 14.47 -19.66
CA GLN A 137 13.88 15.15 -20.93
C GLN A 137 14.16 16.66 -20.75
N TYR A 138 13.45 17.30 -19.82
CA TYR A 138 13.49 18.75 -19.60
C TYR A 138 13.79 19.12 -18.14
N PRO A 139 14.98 18.79 -17.62
CA PRO A 139 15.31 18.97 -16.19
C PRO A 139 15.27 20.42 -15.71
N ALA A 140 15.38 21.40 -16.62
CA ALA A 140 15.25 22.81 -16.30
C ALA A 140 13.79 23.24 -16.03
N ARG A 141 12.82 22.51 -16.57
CA ARG A 141 11.38 22.78 -16.39
C ARG A 141 10.82 22.07 -15.17
N HIS A 142 11.31 20.85 -14.90
CA HIS A 142 10.85 19.98 -13.82
C HIS A 142 11.97 19.81 -12.79
N PRO A 143 11.92 20.52 -11.66
CA PRO A 143 13.06 20.64 -10.74
C PRO A 143 13.38 19.34 -9.99
N ILE A 144 12.41 18.42 -9.90
CA ILE A 144 12.59 17.13 -9.23
C ILE A 144 12.48 16.01 -10.24
N ARG A 145 13.57 15.24 -10.38
CA ARG A 145 13.65 14.07 -11.25
C ARG A 145 13.51 12.80 -10.41
N PRO A 146 12.37 12.08 -10.52
CA PRO A 146 12.16 10.86 -9.76
C PRO A 146 13.22 9.80 -10.08
N LYS A 147 13.70 9.09 -9.07
CA LYS A 147 14.65 7.96 -9.22
C LYS A 147 13.97 6.68 -9.61
N ALA A 148 12.71 6.55 -9.24
CA ALA A 148 11.87 5.42 -9.58
C ALA A 148 10.44 5.88 -9.83
N VAL A 149 9.72 5.09 -10.62
CA VAL A 149 8.28 5.27 -10.82
C VAL A 149 7.61 3.91 -10.93
N PHE A 150 6.40 3.80 -10.36
CA PHE A 150 5.57 2.60 -10.54
C PHE A 150 4.14 2.97 -10.92
N ALA A 151 3.52 2.10 -11.72
CA ALA A 151 2.12 2.21 -12.07
C ALA A 151 1.40 0.89 -11.77
N VAL A 152 0.19 1.00 -11.22
CA VAL A 152 -0.70 -0.13 -10.92
C VAL A 152 -1.84 -0.10 -11.92
N ALA A 153 -1.92 -1.08 -12.80
CA ALA A 153 -2.87 -1.14 -13.92
C ALA A 153 -2.94 0.20 -14.70
N GLY A 154 -1.77 0.76 -15.00
CA GLY A 154 -1.68 2.03 -15.71
C GLY A 154 -1.88 1.87 -17.21
N THR A 155 -2.54 2.83 -17.83
CA THR A 155 -2.70 2.92 -19.29
C THR A 155 -1.42 3.51 -19.89
N MET A 156 -0.70 2.75 -20.70
CA MET A 156 0.57 3.20 -21.27
C MET A 156 0.40 3.96 -22.59
N ASP A 157 -0.59 3.57 -23.41
CA ASP A 157 -0.91 4.21 -24.69
C ASP A 157 -2.36 4.67 -24.75
N LEU A 158 -2.60 5.97 -24.82
CA LEU A 158 -3.94 6.54 -24.93
C LEU A 158 -4.59 6.26 -26.30
N THR A 159 -3.80 6.00 -27.36
CA THR A 159 -4.33 5.57 -28.66
C THR A 159 -4.90 4.16 -28.57
N SER A 160 -4.17 3.24 -27.94
CA SER A 160 -4.67 1.89 -27.65
C SER A 160 -5.95 1.92 -26.79
N LEU A 161 -5.96 2.76 -25.75
CA LEU A 161 -7.14 2.96 -24.90
C LEU A 161 -8.35 3.46 -25.69
N TRP A 162 -8.17 4.43 -26.59
CA TRP A 162 -9.23 4.93 -27.47
C TRP A 162 -9.77 3.80 -28.34
N GLN A 163 -8.89 3.08 -29.05
CA GLN A 163 -9.28 1.98 -29.95
C GLN A 163 -10.00 0.86 -29.22
N THR A 164 -9.53 0.51 -28.02
CA THR A 164 -10.16 -0.50 -27.17
C THR A 164 -11.56 -0.06 -26.74
N SER A 165 -11.68 1.21 -26.32
CA SER A 165 -12.98 1.79 -25.93
C SER A 165 -13.96 1.82 -27.11
N GLU A 166 -13.53 2.19 -28.32
CA GLU A 166 -14.35 2.13 -29.52
C GLU A 166 -14.82 0.70 -29.84
N ARG A 167 -13.90 -0.29 -29.72
CA ARG A 167 -14.27 -1.72 -29.91
C ARG A 167 -15.34 -2.16 -28.92
N GLN A 168 -15.21 -1.79 -27.65
CA GLN A 168 -16.20 -2.12 -26.61
C GLN A 168 -17.55 -1.47 -26.88
N ILE A 169 -17.59 -0.20 -27.28
CA ILE A 169 -18.81 0.51 -27.65
C ILE A 169 -19.47 -0.16 -28.87
N LYS A 170 -18.69 -0.51 -29.89
CA LYS A 170 -19.19 -1.16 -31.12
C LYS A 170 -19.75 -2.56 -30.86
N ARG A 171 -19.07 -3.34 -29.97
CA ARG A 171 -19.56 -4.69 -29.58
C ARG A 171 -20.83 -4.61 -28.77
N ASN A 172 -21.07 -3.51 -28.05
CA ASN A 172 -22.25 -3.21 -27.26
C ASN A 172 -22.65 -4.35 -26.29
N TYR A 173 -21.70 -4.98 -25.65
CA TYR A 173 -21.97 -5.95 -24.59
C TYR A 173 -22.52 -5.21 -23.35
N ALA A 174 -23.52 -5.81 -22.70
CA ALA A 174 -24.07 -5.31 -21.44
C ALA A 174 -23.10 -5.57 -20.28
N SER A 175 -21.91 -4.99 -20.34
CA SER A 175 -20.86 -5.12 -19.31
C SER A 175 -20.59 -3.77 -18.64
N PRO A 176 -20.09 -3.78 -17.40
CA PRO A 176 -19.64 -2.55 -16.73
C PRO A 176 -18.61 -1.75 -17.56
N ALA A 177 -17.80 -2.43 -18.37
CA ALA A 177 -16.80 -1.83 -19.25
C ALA A 177 -17.39 -0.89 -20.31
N LEU A 178 -18.67 -1.08 -20.73
CA LEU A 178 -19.31 -0.21 -21.71
C LEU A 178 -19.54 1.22 -21.19
N GLY A 179 -19.89 1.36 -19.91
CA GLY A 179 -20.04 2.67 -19.27
C GLY A 179 -18.72 3.40 -19.19
N ASP A 180 -17.66 2.70 -18.78
CA ASP A 180 -16.30 3.21 -18.68
C ASP A 180 -15.80 3.65 -20.08
N ALA A 181 -15.96 2.81 -21.09
CA ALA A 181 -15.53 3.10 -22.46
C ALA A 181 -16.17 4.38 -23.04
N ARG A 182 -17.47 4.59 -22.81
CA ARG A 182 -18.16 5.81 -23.25
C ARG A 182 -17.65 7.06 -22.53
N ALA A 183 -17.40 6.96 -21.22
CA ALA A 183 -16.87 8.06 -20.44
C ALA A 183 -15.42 8.40 -20.89
N ILE A 184 -14.57 7.40 -21.11
CA ILE A 184 -13.19 7.56 -21.58
C ILE A 184 -13.18 8.27 -22.94
N ILE A 185 -13.93 7.78 -23.93
CA ILE A 185 -14.02 8.43 -25.26
C ILE A 185 -14.47 9.89 -25.12
N GLY A 186 -15.51 10.15 -24.30
CA GLY A 186 -16.00 11.51 -24.07
C GLY A 186 -14.93 12.45 -23.51
N ILE A 187 -14.18 12.00 -22.52
CA ILE A 187 -13.13 12.81 -21.90
C ILE A 187 -11.96 13.01 -22.87
N LEU A 188 -11.45 11.95 -23.49
CA LEU A 188 -10.32 12.05 -24.43
C LEU A 188 -10.68 12.94 -25.63
N LYS A 189 -11.89 12.81 -26.17
CA LYS A 189 -12.36 13.66 -27.28
C LYS A 189 -12.38 15.13 -26.91
N ASN A 190 -12.80 15.45 -25.68
CA ASN A 190 -12.84 16.84 -25.21
C ASN A 190 -11.46 17.42 -24.91
N SER A 191 -10.50 16.61 -24.44
CA SER A 191 -9.17 17.08 -24.02
C SER A 191 -8.11 16.99 -25.12
N LEU A 192 -8.14 15.95 -25.97
CA LEU A 192 -7.08 15.67 -26.96
C LEU A 192 -7.60 15.66 -28.40
N GLY A 193 -8.91 15.62 -28.62
CA GLY A 193 -9.50 15.34 -29.93
C GLY A 193 -9.59 13.82 -30.19
N SER A 194 -9.78 13.44 -31.48
CA SER A 194 -9.63 12.01 -31.84
C SER A 194 -8.16 11.69 -32.20
N PRO A 195 -7.67 10.46 -31.99
CA PRO A 195 -6.32 10.11 -32.40
C PRO A 195 -6.11 10.10 -33.90
N ALA A 196 -7.17 10.03 -34.70
CA ALA A 196 -7.12 10.14 -36.16
C ALA A 196 -6.82 11.59 -36.60
N ASP A 197 -7.40 12.57 -35.91
CA ASP A 197 -7.24 14.00 -36.23
C ASP A 197 -6.02 14.63 -35.56
N HIS A 198 -5.62 14.11 -34.37
CA HIS A 198 -4.58 14.67 -33.51
C HIS A 198 -3.64 13.58 -32.96
N PRO A 199 -2.99 12.78 -33.81
CA PRO A 199 -2.13 11.67 -33.35
C PRO A 199 -0.94 12.16 -32.47
N GLU A 200 -0.45 13.36 -32.74
CA GLU A 200 0.64 13.97 -31.96
C GLU A 200 0.25 14.25 -30.52
N HIS A 201 -0.98 14.69 -30.23
CA HIS A 201 -1.45 14.92 -28.86
C HIS A 201 -1.44 13.62 -28.03
N TYR A 202 -1.84 12.52 -28.65
CA TYR A 202 -1.83 11.20 -28.02
C TYR A 202 -0.39 10.73 -27.76
N ARG A 203 0.49 10.88 -28.75
CA ARG A 203 1.90 10.52 -28.62
C ARG A 203 2.61 11.37 -27.56
N GLU A 204 2.35 12.68 -27.51
CA GLU A 204 2.97 13.57 -26.54
C GLU A 204 2.51 13.34 -25.10
N THR A 205 1.26 12.89 -24.89
CA THR A 205 0.68 12.71 -23.57
C THR A 205 0.73 11.27 -23.04
N SER A 206 0.97 10.28 -23.90
CA SER A 206 1.16 8.88 -23.53
C SER A 206 2.58 8.62 -23.03
N PRO A 207 2.78 7.82 -21.99
CA PRO A 207 4.12 7.34 -21.63
C PRO A 207 4.77 6.51 -22.73
N PHE A 208 3.97 5.85 -23.56
CA PHE A 208 4.40 4.90 -24.55
C PHE A 208 3.48 4.94 -25.77
N SER A 209 4.00 4.57 -26.94
CA SER A 209 3.21 4.41 -28.17
C SER A 209 3.42 3.01 -28.73
N HIS A 210 2.33 2.24 -28.74
CA HIS A 210 2.32 0.88 -29.24
C HIS A 210 2.64 0.82 -30.75
N GLY A 211 3.46 -0.16 -31.15
CA GLY A 211 3.75 -0.44 -32.56
C GLY A 211 4.62 0.57 -33.27
N GLU A 212 5.19 1.55 -32.57
CA GLU A 212 6.19 2.45 -33.17
C GLU A 212 7.60 1.83 -33.10
N ASP A 213 8.30 1.74 -34.25
CA ASP A 213 9.66 1.20 -34.31
C ASP A 213 10.70 2.21 -33.76
N ALA A 214 10.45 3.50 -33.88
CA ALA A 214 11.32 4.56 -33.35
C ALA A 214 11.17 4.67 -31.83
N PRO A 215 12.25 5.06 -31.10
CA PRO A 215 12.13 5.35 -29.68
C PRO A 215 11.11 6.47 -29.43
N GLY A 216 10.11 6.18 -28.58
CA GLY A 216 9.10 7.14 -28.12
C GLY A 216 9.53 7.83 -26.82
N ASN A 217 8.53 8.14 -25.99
CA ASN A 217 8.77 8.82 -24.70
C ASN A 217 9.51 7.93 -23.71
N GLU A 218 9.38 6.61 -23.81
CA GLU A 218 10.02 5.63 -22.96
C GLU A 218 11.56 5.74 -22.95
N GLN A 219 12.18 6.29 -24.00
CA GLN A 219 13.63 6.47 -24.06
C GLN A 219 14.17 7.32 -22.88
N TYR A 220 13.36 8.20 -22.34
CA TYR A 220 13.75 9.06 -21.22
C TYR A 220 13.68 8.34 -19.85
N LEU A 221 13.34 7.04 -19.84
CA LEU A 221 13.36 6.19 -18.66
C LEU A 221 14.57 5.23 -18.64
N ASP A 222 15.53 5.37 -19.52
CA ASP A 222 16.68 4.47 -19.69
C ASP A 222 17.47 4.22 -18.39
N LYS A 223 17.50 5.19 -17.47
CA LYS A 223 18.20 5.13 -16.17
C LYS A 223 17.27 5.20 -14.96
N THR A 224 15.97 5.20 -15.17
CA THR A 224 14.98 5.29 -14.10
C THR A 224 14.50 3.89 -13.77
N ALA A 225 14.38 3.54 -12.49
CA ALA A 225 13.74 2.29 -12.09
C ALA A 225 12.24 2.36 -12.35
N VAL A 226 11.70 1.39 -13.08
CA VAL A 226 10.30 1.34 -13.50
C VAL A 226 9.67 0.03 -13.07
N ARG A 227 8.52 0.08 -12.41
CA ARG A 227 7.68 -1.09 -12.14
C ARG A 227 6.27 -0.90 -12.64
N LEU A 228 5.75 -1.90 -13.36
CA LEU A 228 4.36 -1.96 -13.77
C LEU A 228 3.71 -3.17 -13.12
N TYR A 229 2.62 -2.96 -12.41
CA TYR A 229 1.85 -4.01 -11.74
C TYR A 229 0.53 -4.24 -12.48
N TYR A 230 0.23 -5.47 -12.85
CA TYR A 230 -1.02 -5.86 -13.49
C TYR A 230 -1.59 -7.13 -12.89
N ASP A 231 -2.91 -7.19 -12.83
CA ASP A 231 -3.68 -8.38 -12.53
C ASP A 231 -4.01 -9.11 -13.84
N VAL A 232 -3.34 -10.23 -14.08
CA VAL A 232 -3.44 -10.99 -15.34
C VAL A 232 -4.37 -12.19 -15.14
N ASP A 233 -5.60 -11.94 -14.71
CA ASP A 233 -6.65 -12.95 -14.58
C ASP A 233 -7.52 -13.00 -15.84
N ILE A 234 -7.07 -13.78 -16.84
CA ILE A 234 -7.72 -13.86 -18.16
C ILE A 234 -9.15 -14.42 -18.04
N ASN A 235 -9.37 -15.39 -17.16
CA ASN A 235 -10.70 -15.99 -17.00
C ASN A 235 -11.70 -14.98 -16.45
N TRP A 236 -11.31 -14.24 -15.41
CA TRP A 236 -12.13 -13.16 -14.86
C TRP A 236 -12.42 -12.04 -15.88
N LEU A 237 -11.42 -11.65 -16.67
CA LEU A 237 -11.60 -10.67 -17.75
C LEU A 237 -12.64 -11.13 -18.77
N LEU A 238 -12.55 -12.40 -19.21
CA LEU A 238 -13.50 -12.97 -20.16
C LEU A 238 -14.91 -13.10 -19.58
N ASP A 239 -15.02 -13.70 -18.39
CA ASP A 239 -16.31 -14.06 -17.80
C ASP A 239 -17.05 -12.85 -17.21
N THR A 240 -16.32 -11.92 -16.60
CA THR A 240 -16.93 -10.80 -15.87
C THR A 240 -16.89 -9.49 -16.65
N ARG A 241 -15.81 -9.21 -17.36
CA ARG A 241 -15.60 -7.96 -18.08
C ARG A 241 -15.95 -8.08 -19.57
N CYS A 242 -16.15 -9.29 -20.09
CA CYS A 242 -16.31 -9.58 -21.51
C CYS A 242 -15.15 -9.01 -22.37
N ASN A 243 -13.96 -8.94 -21.79
CA ASN A 243 -12.75 -8.42 -22.40
C ASN A 243 -11.76 -9.55 -22.68
N SER A 244 -11.09 -9.49 -23.83
CA SER A 244 -9.88 -10.27 -24.06
C SER A 244 -8.66 -9.55 -23.47
N LEU A 245 -7.52 -10.24 -23.40
CA LEU A 245 -6.26 -9.61 -22.99
C LEU A 245 -5.91 -8.37 -23.82
N TYR A 246 -6.23 -8.37 -25.13
CA TYR A 246 -6.00 -7.24 -26.02
C TYR A 246 -6.95 -6.05 -25.83
N ASP A 247 -7.95 -6.22 -24.99
CA ASP A 247 -8.86 -5.13 -24.58
C ASP A 247 -8.46 -4.52 -23.22
N THR A 248 -7.19 -4.74 -22.79
CA THR A 248 -6.62 -4.26 -21.55
C THR A 248 -5.31 -3.49 -21.79
N ASP A 249 -4.79 -2.83 -20.76
CA ASP A 249 -3.49 -2.12 -20.82
C ASP A 249 -2.26 -3.05 -20.68
N ILE A 250 -2.46 -4.36 -20.49
CA ILE A 250 -1.39 -5.34 -20.26
C ILE A 250 -0.45 -5.46 -21.46
N PRO A 251 -0.93 -5.56 -22.72
CA PRO A 251 -0.05 -5.61 -23.89
C PRO A 251 0.91 -4.41 -23.98
N ASP A 252 0.40 -3.20 -23.82
CA ASP A 252 1.18 -1.97 -23.90
C ASP A 252 2.20 -1.88 -22.76
N GLY A 253 1.82 -2.30 -21.55
CA GLY A 253 2.70 -2.37 -20.38
C GLY A 253 3.85 -3.39 -20.58
N THR A 254 3.57 -4.55 -21.20
CA THR A 254 4.61 -5.55 -21.48
C THR A 254 5.56 -5.08 -22.58
N GLU A 255 5.06 -4.40 -23.60
CA GLU A 255 5.89 -3.85 -24.69
C GLU A 255 6.78 -2.72 -24.18
N LEU A 256 6.25 -1.79 -23.37
CA LEU A 256 7.04 -0.74 -22.74
C LEU A 256 8.23 -1.32 -21.93
N ILE A 257 7.96 -2.28 -21.04
CA ILE A 257 9.04 -2.92 -20.28
C ILE A 257 10.02 -3.66 -21.20
N GLY A 258 9.52 -4.34 -22.24
CA GLY A 258 10.35 -4.99 -23.23
C GLY A 258 11.31 -4.02 -23.92
N LYS A 259 10.84 -2.85 -24.39
CA LYS A 259 11.68 -1.81 -25.01
C LYS A 259 12.71 -1.25 -24.02
N LEU A 260 12.33 -0.99 -22.77
CA LEU A 260 13.26 -0.52 -21.73
C LEU A 260 14.39 -1.53 -21.47
N LEU A 261 14.07 -2.83 -21.38
CA LEU A 261 15.06 -3.88 -21.20
C LEU A 261 16.00 -3.99 -22.41
N LEU A 262 15.47 -3.91 -23.62
CA LEU A 262 16.26 -3.92 -24.86
C LEU A 262 17.16 -2.68 -24.95
N ALA A 263 16.71 -1.53 -24.46
CA ALA A 263 17.53 -0.30 -24.37
C ALA A 263 18.58 -0.37 -23.23
N GLY A 264 18.60 -1.45 -22.44
CA GLY A 264 19.61 -1.69 -21.40
C GLY A 264 19.21 -1.23 -19.99
N ASN A 265 17.96 -0.83 -19.78
CA ASN A 265 17.46 -0.54 -18.43
C ASN A 265 17.24 -1.84 -17.64
N LYS A 266 18.19 -2.16 -16.74
CA LYS A 266 18.15 -3.37 -15.91
C LYS A 266 17.20 -3.25 -14.70
N ASN A 267 16.57 -2.09 -14.49
CA ASN A 267 15.69 -1.81 -13.38
C ASN A 267 14.23 -1.60 -13.85
N ALA A 268 13.90 -2.09 -15.05
CA ALA A 268 12.54 -2.11 -15.57
C ALA A 268 11.91 -3.49 -15.30
N GLU A 269 10.77 -3.52 -14.64
CA GLU A 269 10.14 -4.76 -14.18
C GLU A 269 8.64 -4.75 -14.49
N PHE A 270 8.14 -5.85 -15.08
CA PHE A 270 6.71 -6.14 -15.19
C PHE A 270 6.34 -7.14 -14.11
N ILE A 271 5.39 -6.78 -13.24
CA ILE A 271 4.92 -7.61 -12.14
C ILE A 271 3.49 -8.07 -12.42
N SER A 272 3.34 -9.36 -12.70
CA SER A 272 2.03 -10.02 -12.67
C SER A 272 1.66 -10.31 -11.22
N SER A 273 0.51 -9.80 -10.78
CA SER A 273 0.04 -10.04 -9.41
C SER A 273 -0.17 -11.52 -9.14
N LYS A 274 0.21 -11.98 -7.96
CA LYS A 274 -0.06 -13.34 -7.48
C LYS A 274 -1.48 -13.51 -6.97
N LEU A 275 -2.11 -12.43 -6.55
CA LEU A 275 -3.45 -12.42 -5.98
C LEU A 275 -4.36 -11.52 -6.80
N PRO A 276 -5.66 -11.87 -6.88
CA PRO A 276 -6.63 -11.04 -7.56
C PRO A 276 -6.76 -9.67 -6.90
N GLY A 277 -6.91 -8.64 -7.70
CA GLY A 277 -7.14 -7.29 -7.21
C GLY A 277 -8.51 -7.17 -6.53
N VAL A 278 -8.53 -6.64 -5.31
CA VAL A 278 -9.75 -6.39 -4.55
C VAL A 278 -9.68 -4.99 -3.95
N ARG A 279 -10.73 -4.20 -4.17
CA ARG A 279 -10.87 -2.88 -3.58
C ARG A 279 -11.13 -2.96 -2.08
N SER A 280 -10.88 -1.89 -1.37
CA SER A 280 -11.14 -1.78 0.07
C SER A 280 -12.59 -2.09 0.46
N ASN A 281 -13.55 -1.95 -0.46
CA ASN A 281 -14.96 -2.31 -0.26
C ASN A 281 -15.26 -3.80 -0.58
N GLY A 282 -14.24 -4.61 -0.86
CA GLY A 282 -14.39 -6.03 -1.18
C GLY A 282 -14.73 -6.33 -2.65
N VAL A 283 -14.87 -5.32 -3.50
CA VAL A 283 -15.19 -5.53 -4.93
C VAL A 283 -13.94 -5.94 -5.69
N ARG A 284 -14.04 -7.04 -6.46
CA ARG A 284 -13.01 -7.51 -7.39
C ARG A 284 -12.76 -6.46 -8.48
N SER A 285 -11.51 -6.10 -8.69
CA SER A 285 -11.11 -5.10 -9.67
C SER A 285 -9.65 -5.31 -10.08
N ASP A 286 -9.39 -5.38 -11.37
CA ASP A 286 -8.05 -5.54 -11.97
C ASP A 286 -7.12 -4.32 -11.72
N ASN A 287 -7.70 -3.17 -11.40
CA ASN A 287 -6.96 -1.95 -11.10
C ASN A 287 -6.96 -1.59 -9.60
N ALA A 288 -7.09 -2.57 -8.71
CA ALA A 288 -7.00 -2.34 -7.28
C ALA A 288 -5.53 -2.26 -6.81
N MET A 289 -5.25 -1.37 -5.86
CA MET A 289 -3.91 -1.27 -5.24
C MET A 289 -3.46 -2.55 -4.53
N SER A 290 -4.41 -3.40 -4.10
CA SER A 290 -4.13 -4.67 -3.42
C SER A 290 -3.33 -5.70 -4.25
N ILE A 291 -3.15 -5.47 -5.56
CA ILE A 291 -2.26 -6.30 -6.39
C ILE A 291 -0.77 -6.03 -6.14
N VAL A 292 -0.44 -4.96 -5.41
CA VAL A 292 0.93 -4.64 -5.04
C VAL A 292 1.31 -5.43 -3.79
N ASP A 293 2.39 -6.19 -3.85
CA ASP A 293 3.10 -6.64 -2.65
C ASP A 293 3.83 -5.42 -2.07
N GLU A 294 3.27 -4.85 -1.01
CA GLU A 294 3.70 -3.58 -0.46
C GLU A 294 5.10 -3.67 0.16
N THR A 295 5.40 -4.79 0.80
CA THR A 295 6.73 -5.04 1.38
C THR A 295 7.79 -5.13 0.29
N ASP A 296 7.55 -5.89 -0.78
CA ASP A 296 8.48 -5.98 -1.91
C ASP A 296 8.60 -4.64 -2.64
N CYS A 297 7.50 -3.91 -2.81
CA CYS A 297 7.52 -2.57 -3.42
C CYS A 297 8.41 -1.60 -2.62
N ILE A 298 8.24 -1.53 -1.31
CA ILE A 298 9.05 -0.66 -0.45
C ILE A 298 10.52 -1.10 -0.41
N GLN A 299 10.79 -2.39 -0.39
CA GLN A 299 12.17 -2.89 -0.50
C GLN A 299 12.81 -2.55 -1.84
N TRP A 300 12.07 -2.65 -2.94
CA TRP A 300 12.54 -2.20 -4.26
C TRP A 300 12.86 -0.70 -4.26
N ILE A 301 11.99 0.14 -3.69
CA ILE A 301 12.23 1.58 -3.55
C ILE A 301 13.52 1.82 -2.75
N LYS A 302 13.68 1.17 -1.61
CA LYS A 302 14.87 1.32 -0.76
C LYS A 302 16.15 0.89 -1.46
N ARG A 303 16.13 -0.21 -2.22
CA ARG A 303 17.28 -0.62 -3.04
C ARG A 303 17.63 0.43 -4.08
N THR A 304 16.62 0.97 -4.76
CA THR A 304 16.79 2.00 -5.81
C THR A 304 17.35 3.31 -5.25
N LEU A 305 16.92 3.71 -4.06
CA LEU A 305 17.39 4.90 -3.37
C LEU A 305 18.69 4.69 -2.57
N HIS A 306 19.24 3.49 -2.56
CA HIS A 306 20.41 3.09 -1.76
C HIS A 306 20.25 3.39 -0.27
N ILE A 307 19.03 3.22 0.26
CA ILE A 307 18.72 3.40 1.68
C ILE A 307 19.18 2.16 2.43
N MET A 308 20.23 2.33 3.23
CA MET A 308 20.81 1.27 4.05
C MET A 308 20.22 1.33 5.47
N THR A 309 19.91 0.19 6.03
CA THR A 309 19.60 0.08 7.47
C THR A 309 20.91 -0.03 8.24
N PRO A 310 21.11 0.73 9.34
CA PRO A 310 22.32 0.60 10.15
C PRO A 310 22.59 -0.87 10.54
N GLY A 311 23.80 -1.36 10.27
CA GLY A 311 24.23 -2.72 10.57
C GLY A 311 23.89 -3.79 9.55
N ASN A 312 23.13 -3.48 8.50
CA ASN A 312 22.88 -4.39 7.39
C ASN A 312 23.01 -3.69 6.03
N PRO A 313 24.00 -4.09 5.19
CA PRO A 313 24.19 -3.52 3.85
C PRO A 313 23.09 -3.90 2.84
N ARG A 314 22.23 -4.84 3.17
CA ARG A 314 21.05 -5.16 2.37
C ARG A 314 19.86 -4.35 2.89
N ALA A 315 19.03 -3.86 2.01
CA ALA A 315 17.80 -3.11 2.34
C ALA A 315 17.12 -3.71 3.57
N TRP A 316 16.40 -2.92 4.34
CA TRP A 316 15.80 -3.28 5.62
C TRP A 316 15.52 -4.79 5.70
N THR A 317 16.22 -5.48 6.53
CA THR A 317 15.91 -6.85 6.90
C THR A 317 15.41 -6.82 8.33
N ALA A 318 14.31 -7.50 8.54
CA ALA A 318 13.84 -7.76 9.89
C ALA A 318 15.04 -8.32 10.73
N PRO A 319 15.18 -7.93 11.99
CA PRO A 319 16.20 -8.49 12.88
C PRO A 319 15.85 -9.94 13.28
N TYR A 320 15.03 -10.60 12.50
CA TYR A 320 14.52 -11.97 12.66
C TYR A 320 14.18 -12.54 11.27
N ARG A 321 13.91 -13.82 11.21
CA ARG A 321 13.35 -14.49 10.04
C ARG A 321 11.99 -15.08 10.40
N PHE A 322 10.94 -14.55 9.81
CA PHE A 322 9.57 -15.06 9.87
C PHE A 322 9.15 -15.47 8.45
N PRO A 323 9.22 -16.77 8.09
CA PRO A 323 9.03 -17.21 6.72
C PRO A 323 7.58 -17.10 6.28
N LEU A 324 7.38 -16.49 5.11
CA LEU A 324 6.08 -16.43 4.45
C LEU A 324 5.76 -17.75 3.77
N LEU A 325 4.55 -18.26 3.92
CA LEU A 325 4.08 -19.44 3.19
C LEU A 325 3.69 -19.09 1.76
N ASP A 326 3.78 -20.06 0.85
CA ASP A 326 3.36 -19.89 -0.53
C ASP A 326 1.87 -19.51 -0.62
N GLY A 327 1.57 -18.50 -1.43
CA GLY A 327 0.23 -17.95 -1.60
C GLY A 327 -0.25 -17.03 -0.47
N TRP A 328 0.57 -16.81 0.57
CA TRP A 328 0.28 -15.82 1.60
C TRP A 328 0.90 -14.46 1.23
N ARG A 329 0.29 -13.38 1.72
CA ARG A 329 0.84 -12.02 1.62
C ARG A 329 1.35 -11.56 2.97
N GLN A 330 2.34 -10.68 2.95
CA GLN A 330 2.94 -10.05 4.10
C GLN A 330 2.54 -8.58 4.16
N GLU A 331 2.14 -8.11 5.34
CA GLU A 331 1.99 -6.70 5.65
C GLU A 331 2.94 -6.34 6.79
N LEU A 332 3.56 -5.15 6.71
CA LEU A 332 4.51 -4.68 7.72
C LEU A 332 4.14 -3.28 8.17
N SER A 333 4.10 -3.07 9.48
CA SER A 333 3.80 -1.76 10.05
C SER A 333 4.50 -1.51 11.38
N TYR A 334 4.60 -0.25 11.78
CA TYR A 334 4.86 0.10 13.17
C TYR A 334 3.55 0.16 13.96
N GLN A 335 3.62 -0.18 15.25
CA GLN A 335 2.55 0.01 16.20
C GLN A 335 3.01 0.94 17.35
N PRO A 336 2.15 1.88 17.78
CA PRO A 336 0.86 2.28 17.21
C PRO A 336 1.01 3.00 15.87
N ASN A 337 -0.02 2.91 15.01
CA ASN A 337 -0.07 3.56 13.70
C ASN A 337 -1.43 4.24 13.47
N ILE A 338 -1.65 4.81 12.26
CA ILE A 338 -2.90 5.53 11.95
C ILE A 338 -4.13 4.62 11.87
N ASP A 339 -3.95 3.32 11.66
CA ASP A 339 -5.04 2.33 11.65
C ASP A 339 -5.35 1.81 13.05
N HIS A 340 -4.35 1.79 13.95
CA HIS A 340 -4.43 1.32 15.32
C HIS A 340 -3.83 2.36 16.28
N PRO A 341 -4.45 3.56 16.40
CA PRO A 341 -3.87 4.67 17.14
C PRO A 341 -3.86 4.44 18.67
N HIS A 342 -4.68 3.53 19.17
CA HIS A 342 -4.79 3.21 20.59
C HIS A 342 -4.03 1.95 20.99
N PHE A 343 -3.30 1.32 20.06
CA PHE A 343 -2.51 0.12 20.35
C PHE A 343 -1.48 0.42 21.48
N PRO A 344 -1.51 -0.33 22.59
CA PRO A 344 -0.79 0.11 23.80
C PRO A 344 0.71 -0.26 23.81
N LEU A 345 1.16 -1.11 22.87
CA LEU A 345 2.53 -1.60 22.83
C LEU A 345 3.26 -1.01 21.62
N ARG A 346 4.54 -0.70 21.78
CA ARG A 346 5.38 -0.30 20.65
C ARG A 346 6.05 -1.52 20.06
N SER A 347 5.91 -1.68 18.74
CA SER A 347 6.44 -2.84 18.03
C SER A 347 6.57 -2.59 16.53
N ILE A 348 7.34 -3.43 15.87
CA ILE A 348 7.10 -3.74 14.46
C ILE A 348 6.05 -4.86 14.43
N GLU A 349 5.00 -4.68 13.67
CA GLU A 349 4.02 -5.70 13.33
C GLU A 349 4.34 -6.28 11.96
N GLU A 350 4.44 -7.58 11.88
CA GLU A 350 4.47 -8.33 10.63
C GLU A 350 3.28 -9.27 10.61
N LEU A 351 2.39 -9.07 9.63
CA LEU A 351 1.14 -9.79 9.48
C LEU A 351 1.19 -10.65 8.22
N HIS A 352 0.94 -11.94 8.36
CA HIS A 352 0.82 -12.88 7.25
C HIS A 352 -0.63 -13.28 7.07
N LEU A 353 -1.14 -13.06 5.86
CA LEU A 353 -2.53 -13.29 5.47
C LEU A 353 -2.61 -14.30 4.30
N PRO A 354 -3.39 -15.38 4.42
CA PRO A 354 -3.66 -16.26 3.29
C PRO A 354 -4.55 -15.59 2.24
N ALA A 355 -4.55 -16.10 1.02
CA ALA A 355 -5.37 -15.57 -0.07
C ALA A 355 -6.87 -15.59 0.25
N GLY A 356 -7.33 -16.62 0.95
CA GLY A 356 -8.72 -16.79 1.34
C GLY A 356 -9.17 -15.95 2.54
N TRP A 357 -8.29 -15.13 3.13
CA TRP A 357 -8.62 -14.32 4.31
C TRP A 357 -9.89 -13.46 4.17
N PRO A 358 -10.17 -12.76 3.04
CA PRO A 358 -11.36 -11.93 2.91
C PRO A 358 -12.60 -12.68 2.40
N ASP A 359 -12.47 -13.94 2.02
CA ASP A 359 -13.53 -14.74 1.41
C ASP A 359 -14.28 -15.55 2.46
N ALA A 360 -15.54 -15.18 2.73
CA ALA A 360 -16.39 -15.85 3.70
C ALA A 360 -16.71 -17.34 3.33
N GLY A 361 -16.47 -17.74 2.09
CA GLY A 361 -16.58 -19.14 1.63
C GLY A 361 -15.30 -19.95 1.81
N SER A 362 -14.19 -19.31 2.15
CA SER A 362 -12.90 -19.96 2.32
C SER A 362 -12.72 -20.51 3.74
N GLU A 363 -12.03 -21.66 3.86
CA GLU A 363 -11.57 -22.20 5.14
C GLU A 363 -10.53 -21.28 5.81
N GLU A 364 -9.88 -20.39 5.03
CA GLU A 364 -8.88 -19.43 5.49
C GLU A 364 -9.50 -18.09 5.96
N TYR A 365 -10.82 -17.96 5.90
CA TYR A 365 -11.53 -16.72 6.29
C TYR A 365 -11.12 -16.24 7.68
N TRP A 366 -10.79 -14.96 7.82
CA TRP A 366 -10.33 -14.35 9.07
C TRP A 366 -9.17 -15.08 9.77
N SER A 367 -8.37 -15.84 9.04
CA SER A 367 -7.23 -16.54 9.59
C SER A 367 -5.94 -15.81 9.29
N ALA A 368 -5.09 -15.65 10.29
CA ALA A 368 -3.85 -14.89 10.14
C ALA A 368 -2.79 -15.32 11.16
N ALA A 369 -1.52 -15.05 10.82
CA ALA A 369 -0.41 -15.12 11.75
C ALA A 369 0.25 -13.75 11.89
N TYR A 370 0.36 -13.28 13.13
CA TYR A 370 1.02 -12.03 13.47
C TYR A 370 2.33 -12.30 14.19
N LEU A 371 3.29 -11.45 13.93
CA LEU A 371 4.48 -11.27 14.77
C LEU A 371 4.56 -9.81 15.18
N PHE A 372 4.49 -9.55 16.49
CA PHE A 372 4.84 -8.25 17.04
C PHE A 372 6.25 -8.34 17.63
N TRP A 373 7.18 -7.65 17.01
CA TRP A 373 8.54 -7.48 17.51
C TRP A 373 8.54 -6.31 18.48
N LEU A 374 8.26 -6.62 19.76
CA LEU A 374 8.02 -5.62 20.79
C LEU A 374 9.32 -4.90 21.21
N ASP A 375 9.24 -3.58 21.35
CA ASP A 375 10.35 -2.76 21.86
C ASP A 375 10.76 -3.20 23.26
N PRO A 376 12.06 -3.06 23.62
CA PRO A 376 12.57 -3.44 24.93
C PRO A 376 11.88 -2.69 26.10
N GLY A 377 11.85 -3.35 27.24
CA GLY A 377 11.43 -2.74 28.51
C GLY A 377 9.91 -2.64 28.71
N GLN A 378 9.11 -3.16 27.79
CA GLN A 378 7.65 -3.19 27.95
C GLN A 378 7.23 -4.36 28.85
N LYS A 379 6.30 -4.08 29.76
CA LYS A 379 5.69 -5.11 30.60
C LYS A 379 4.61 -5.84 29.80
N ILE A 380 4.67 -7.16 29.78
CA ILE A 380 3.71 -8.02 29.08
C ILE A 380 3.17 -9.02 30.10
N ASP A 381 1.87 -9.02 30.28
CA ASP A 381 1.14 -10.00 31.08
C ASP A 381 -0.23 -10.28 30.43
N ALA A 382 -1.00 -11.21 30.99
CA ALA A 382 -2.30 -11.59 30.44
C ALA A 382 -3.28 -10.40 30.33
N GLY A 383 -3.30 -9.50 31.30
CA GLY A 383 -4.19 -8.34 31.27
C GLY A 383 -3.81 -7.34 30.17
N ILE A 384 -2.51 -7.10 29.99
CA ILE A 384 -2.00 -6.23 28.92
C ILE A 384 -2.30 -6.86 27.56
N LEU A 385 -2.07 -8.17 27.37
CA LEU A 385 -2.37 -8.85 26.11
C LEU A 385 -3.88 -8.84 25.81
N GLN A 386 -4.73 -9.09 26.80
CA GLN A 386 -6.17 -9.04 26.62
C GLN A 386 -6.62 -7.65 26.15
N HIS A 387 -6.13 -6.59 26.81
CA HIS A 387 -6.41 -5.21 26.43
C HIS A 387 -5.84 -4.88 25.03
N THR A 388 -4.64 -5.32 24.74
CA THR A 388 -3.99 -5.11 23.43
C THR A 388 -4.82 -5.69 22.29
N PHE A 389 -5.28 -6.93 22.42
CA PHE A 389 -6.08 -7.58 21.39
C PHE A 389 -7.46 -6.95 21.25
N GLN A 390 -8.07 -6.54 22.35
CA GLN A 390 -9.32 -5.81 22.33
C GLN A 390 -9.20 -4.52 21.53
N VAL A 391 -8.25 -3.66 21.91
CA VAL A 391 -8.04 -2.36 21.27
C VAL A 391 -7.65 -2.50 19.81
N TYR A 392 -6.82 -3.47 19.46
CA TYR A 392 -6.43 -3.75 18.08
C TYR A 392 -7.64 -3.97 17.18
N TYR A 393 -8.58 -4.82 17.60
CA TYR A 393 -9.78 -5.08 16.81
C TYR A 393 -10.85 -3.99 16.92
N ASP A 394 -10.96 -3.28 18.04
CA ASP A 394 -11.84 -2.12 18.15
C ASP A 394 -11.42 -1.04 17.13
N ASP A 395 -10.13 -0.69 17.05
CA ASP A 395 -9.59 0.25 16.08
C ASP A 395 -9.79 -0.26 14.65
N HIS A 396 -9.48 -1.54 14.40
CA HIS A 396 -9.60 -2.16 13.10
C HIS A 396 -11.04 -2.13 12.56
N ILE A 397 -12.03 -2.47 13.39
CA ILE A 397 -13.46 -2.43 13.04
C ILE A 397 -13.90 -0.99 12.81
N ALA A 398 -13.55 -0.06 13.70
CA ALA A 398 -13.89 1.36 13.56
C ALA A 398 -13.36 1.92 12.24
N GLY A 399 -12.11 1.64 11.91
CA GLY A 399 -11.49 2.02 10.65
C GLY A 399 -12.19 1.39 9.44
N ALA A 400 -12.51 0.09 9.50
CA ALA A 400 -13.18 -0.62 8.42
C ALA A 400 -14.60 -0.10 8.14
N VAL A 401 -15.36 0.22 9.19
CA VAL A 401 -16.72 0.80 9.07
C VAL A 401 -16.68 2.11 8.29
N ILE A 402 -15.73 2.99 8.60
CA ILE A 402 -15.55 4.27 7.93
C ILE A 402 -15.12 4.05 6.47
N ARG A 403 -14.07 3.26 6.25
CA ARG A 403 -13.46 3.04 4.92
C ARG A 403 -14.43 2.39 3.95
N ARG A 404 -15.24 1.44 4.43
CA ARG A 404 -16.23 0.72 3.62
C ARG A 404 -17.59 1.40 3.54
N ASN A 405 -17.75 2.54 4.20
CA ASN A 405 -19.02 3.26 4.31
C ASN A 405 -20.19 2.32 4.72
N LEU A 406 -19.93 1.46 5.69
CA LEU A 406 -20.91 0.47 6.11
C LEU A 406 -22.10 1.15 6.79
N LYS A 407 -23.29 0.88 6.29
CA LYS A 407 -24.55 1.34 6.89
C LYS A 407 -24.98 0.35 7.96
N VAL A 408 -24.44 0.50 9.16
CA VAL A 408 -24.74 -0.36 10.31
C VAL A 408 -25.71 0.35 11.23
N ALA A 409 -26.78 -0.35 11.63
CA ALA A 409 -27.73 0.23 12.57
C ALA A 409 -27.06 0.55 13.93
N PRO A 410 -27.45 1.62 14.62
CA PRO A 410 -26.92 1.95 15.93
C PRO A 410 -27.02 0.77 16.92
N GLY A 411 -25.92 0.47 17.63
CA GLY A 411 -25.85 -0.62 18.62
C GLY A 411 -25.60 -2.02 18.03
N THR A 412 -25.50 -2.18 16.72
CA THR A 412 -25.14 -3.47 16.08
C THR A 412 -23.68 -3.82 16.38
N ILE A 413 -22.75 -2.85 16.26
CA ILE A 413 -21.34 -3.03 16.58
C ILE A 413 -21.19 -2.85 18.09
N LYS A 414 -20.81 -3.94 18.73
CA LYS A 414 -20.48 -3.96 20.17
C LYS A 414 -18.97 -3.90 20.33
N PRO A 415 -18.47 -3.39 21.47
CA PRO A 415 -17.06 -3.47 21.80
C PRO A 415 -16.55 -4.91 21.71
N VAL A 416 -15.34 -5.06 21.21
CA VAL A 416 -14.67 -6.36 21.10
C VAL A 416 -14.50 -6.97 22.49
N GLN A 417 -14.78 -8.26 22.60
CA GLN A 417 -14.59 -9.01 23.84
C GLN A 417 -13.51 -10.06 23.65
N VAL A 418 -12.50 -10.01 24.50
CA VAL A 418 -11.36 -10.93 24.48
C VAL A 418 -11.38 -11.75 25.77
N THR A 419 -11.35 -13.09 25.64
CA THR A 419 -11.04 -13.99 26.74
C THR A 419 -9.57 -14.39 26.65
N ILE A 420 -8.91 -14.59 27.80
CA ILE A 420 -7.52 -15.02 27.82
C ILE A 420 -7.31 -16.07 28.93
N LYS A 421 -6.57 -17.13 28.60
CA LYS A 421 -6.19 -18.19 29.54
C LYS A 421 -4.72 -18.51 29.30
N LYS A 422 -3.94 -18.52 30.38
CA LYS A 422 -2.54 -18.96 30.33
C LYS A 422 -2.48 -20.48 30.23
N LEU A 423 -1.63 -20.99 29.34
CA LEU A 423 -1.33 -22.41 29.16
C LEU A 423 0.05 -22.73 29.75
N ALA A 424 0.39 -24.01 29.81
CA ALA A 424 1.78 -24.43 29.95
C ALA A 424 2.58 -23.89 28.74
N ALA A 425 3.73 -23.31 29.01
CA ALA A 425 4.58 -22.76 27.95
C ALA A 425 4.99 -23.87 26.97
N GLU A 426 4.85 -23.62 25.67
CA GLU A 426 5.39 -24.52 24.64
C GLU A 426 6.94 -24.43 24.64
N PRO A 427 7.63 -25.41 24.04
CA PRO A 427 9.08 -25.33 23.87
C PRO A 427 9.47 -23.99 23.22
N ASP A 428 10.51 -23.33 23.73
CA ASP A 428 11.02 -22.02 23.31
C ASP A 428 10.11 -20.82 23.61
N ASP A 429 8.96 -21.01 24.22
CA ASP A 429 8.10 -19.93 24.68
C ASP A 429 8.42 -19.57 26.14
N LYS A 430 8.44 -18.27 26.44
CA LYS A 430 8.42 -17.76 27.80
C LYS A 430 7.05 -17.95 28.46
N ASP A 431 6.01 -17.60 27.70
CA ASP A 431 4.61 -17.73 28.09
C ASP A 431 3.75 -18.08 26.87
N THR A 432 2.72 -18.90 27.07
CA THR A 432 1.73 -19.26 26.06
C THR A 432 0.33 -18.96 26.59
N TYR A 433 -0.50 -18.34 25.74
CA TYR A 433 -1.89 -18.01 26.06
C TYR A 433 -2.81 -18.49 24.95
N THR A 434 -4.07 -18.68 25.28
CA THR A 434 -5.15 -18.95 24.33
C THR A 434 -6.44 -18.26 24.77
N GLY A 435 -7.38 -18.12 23.87
CA GLY A 435 -8.68 -17.54 24.15
C GLY A 435 -9.51 -17.33 22.91
N THR A 436 -10.49 -16.45 23.04
CA THR A 436 -11.39 -16.10 21.95
C THR A 436 -11.52 -14.59 21.83
N ILE A 437 -11.80 -14.12 20.62
CA ILE A 437 -12.11 -12.73 20.29
C ILE A 437 -13.50 -12.72 19.66
N SER A 438 -14.48 -12.16 20.37
CA SER A 438 -15.83 -11.94 19.85
C SER A 438 -15.95 -10.53 19.32
N MET A 439 -16.28 -10.38 18.05
CA MET A 439 -16.30 -9.09 17.38
C MET A 439 -17.33 -9.02 16.27
N PHE A 440 -17.50 -7.83 15.69
CA PHE A 440 -18.27 -7.63 14.48
C PHE A 440 -17.40 -7.93 13.26
N ASP A 441 -17.81 -8.88 12.46
CA ASP A 441 -17.21 -9.17 11.16
C ASP A 441 -17.72 -8.17 10.13
N TYR A 442 -16.88 -7.19 9.80
CA TYR A 442 -17.23 -6.15 8.83
C TYR A 442 -17.18 -6.62 7.37
N LEU A 443 -16.63 -7.81 7.09
CA LEU A 443 -16.64 -8.44 5.77
C LEU A 443 -17.97 -9.15 5.53
N GLY A 444 -18.41 -9.94 6.48
CA GLY A 444 -19.64 -10.71 6.42
C GLY A 444 -20.88 -10.01 6.98
N GLY A 445 -20.72 -8.86 7.64
CA GLY A 445 -21.84 -8.08 8.21
C GLY A 445 -22.52 -8.73 9.42
N LYS A 446 -21.87 -9.61 10.15
CA LYS A 446 -22.41 -10.40 11.26
C LYS A 446 -21.40 -10.59 12.39
N PRO A 447 -21.82 -11.00 13.60
CA PRO A 447 -20.87 -11.37 14.64
C PRO A 447 -20.00 -12.57 14.24
N ILE A 448 -18.72 -12.56 14.67
CA ILE A 448 -17.77 -13.66 14.49
C ILE A 448 -17.02 -13.90 15.80
N ILE A 449 -16.58 -15.13 16.02
CA ILE A 449 -15.68 -15.53 17.10
C ILE A 449 -14.42 -16.11 16.47
N LEU A 450 -13.28 -15.51 16.81
CA LEU A 450 -11.97 -16.03 16.43
C LEU A 450 -11.36 -16.75 17.62
N ASN A 451 -10.84 -17.95 17.41
CA ASN A 451 -9.95 -18.61 18.35
C ASN A 451 -8.55 -18.06 18.16
N TYR A 452 -7.72 -18.05 19.21
CA TYR A 452 -6.33 -17.60 19.07
C TYR A 452 -5.37 -18.36 19.99
N PHE A 453 -4.11 -18.38 19.57
CA PHE A 453 -2.95 -18.66 20.42
C PHE A 453 -2.00 -17.45 20.39
N ALA A 454 -1.41 -17.14 21.56
CA ALA A 454 -0.42 -16.07 21.68
C ALA A 454 0.81 -16.62 22.41
N HIS A 455 1.97 -16.44 21.80
CA HIS A 455 3.25 -17.00 22.25
C HIS A 455 4.26 -15.91 22.47
N LEU A 456 4.71 -15.71 23.68
CA LEU A 456 5.85 -14.83 24.01
C LEU A 456 7.12 -15.64 23.95
N LYS A 457 8.00 -15.33 22.99
CA LYS A 457 9.31 -15.97 22.86
C LYS A 457 10.40 -15.17 23.55
N SER A 458 11.52 -15.82 23.81
CA SER A 458 12.76 -15.18 24.27
C SER A 458 13.79 -15.27 23.15
N CYS A 459 14.37 -14.11 22.76
CA CYS A 459 15.52 -14.07 21.88
C CYS A 459 16.77 -13.83 22.74
N SER A 460 17.70 -14.77 22.72
CA SER A 460 18.91 -14.70 23.55
C SER A 460 19.89 -13.57 23.15
N THR A 461 19.79 -13.12 21.89
CA THR A 461 20.71 -12.15 21.28
C THR A 461 20.18 -10.72 21.26
N GLN A 462 18.91 -10.49 21.60
CA GLN A 462 18.28 -9.17 21.47
C GLN A 462 17.34 -8.90 22.65
N ASN A 463 17.27 -7.65 23.08
CA ASN A 463 16.39 -7.22 24.18
C ASN A 463 14.91 -7.11 23.78
N HIS A 464 14.53 -7.47 22.56
CA HIS A 464 13.16 -7.48 22.08
C HIS A 464 12.42 -8.74 22.48
N ILE A 465 11.10 -8.64 22.56
CA ILE A 465 10.20 -9.76 22.88
C ILE A 465 9.34 -10.04 21.66
N PRO A 466 9.55 -11.18 20.95
CA PRO A 466 8.63 -11.60 19.91
C PRO A 466 7.33 -12.09 20.53
N LEU A 467 6.20 -11.49 20.11
CA LEU A 467 4.86 -11.98 20.41
C LEU A 467 4.26 -12.53 19.12
N PHE A 468 4.08 -13.84 19.05
CA PHE A 468 3.30 -14.47 17.99
C PHE A 468 1.83 -14.50 18.38
N TRP A 469 0.97 -14.24 17.41
CA TRP A 469 -0.45 -14.24 17.59
C TRP A 469 -1.11 -14.90 16.37
N GLU A 470 -1.57 -16.13 16.57
CA GLU A 470 -2.22 -16.93 15.55
C GLU A 470 -3.72 -16.87 15.77
N ILE A 471 -4.50 -16.58 14.71
CA ILE A 471 -5.95 -16.45 14.80
C ILE A 471 -6.67 -17.23 13.70
N SER A 472 -7.83 -17.77 14.01
CA SER A 472 -8.75 -18.36 13.04
C SER A 472 -10.13 -18.53 13.67
N PRO A 473 -11.23 -18.41 12.88
CA PRO A 473 -12.56 -18.85 13.34
C PRO A 473 -12.72 -20.38 13.34
N GLN A 474 -11.79 -21.10 12.70
CA GLN A 474 -11.85 -22.57 12.65
C GLN A 474 -11.65 -23.20 14.03
N PRO A 475 -12.28 -24.36 14.30
CA PRO A 475 -11.99 -25.16 15.48
C PRO A 475 -10.49 -25.46 15.61
N VAL A 476 -9.99 -25.56 16.83
CA VAL A 476 -8.53 -25.71 17.09
C VAL A 476 -7.91 -27.02 16.59
N ASP A 477 -8.72 -28.00 16.24
CA ASP A 477 -8.32 -29.25 15.60
C ASP A 477 -8.34 -29.21 14.07
N HIS A 478 -8.74 -28.07 13.47
CA HIS A 478 -8.75 -27.90 12.02
C HIS A 478 -7.32 -27.86 11.45
N PRO A 479 -7.06 -28.48 10.26
CA PRO A 479 -5.73 -28.55 9.66
C PRO A 479 -5.01 -27.21 9.45
N LEU A 480 -5.76 -26.12 9.31
CA LEU A 480 -5.22 -24.76 9.18
C LEU A 480 -4.30 -24.38 10.35
N TRP A 481 -4.63 -24.81 11.58
CA TRP A 481 -3.81 -24.52 12.75
C TRP A 481 -2.41 -25.15 12.68
N SER A 482 -2.28 -26.27 11.96
CA SER A 482 -0.96 -26.87 11.71
C SER A 482 -0.09 -25.96 10.83
N ARG A 483 -0.69 -25.29 9.83
CA ARG A 483 0.01 -24.31 8.97
C ARG A 483 0.44 -23.06 9.75
N LEU A 484 -0.44 -22.54 10.60
CA LEU A 484 -0.12 -21.40 11.49
C LEU A 484 1.04 -21.76 12.43
N LYS A 485 0.96 -22.93 13.06
CA LYS A 485 2.01 -23.44 13.95
C LYS A 485 3.35 -23.68 13.23
N GLU A 486 3.32 -24.12 11.99
CA GLU A 486 4.53 -24.31 11.18
C GLU A 486 5.28 -22.98 10.99
N MET A 487 4.57 -21.88 10.73
CA MET A 487 5.19 -20.54 10.60
C MET A 487 5.91 -20.14 11.89
N LYS A 488 5.25 -20.32 13.06
CA LYS A 488 5.86 -20.06 14.36
C LYS A 488 7.10 -20.92 14.61
N GLN A 489 7.08 -22.19 14.24
CA GLN A 489 8.22 -23.11 14.40
C GLN A 489 9.41 -22.76 13.52
N LYS A 490 9.16 -22.19 12.34
CA LYS A 490 10.23 -21.73 11.41
C LYS A 490 10.76 -20.34 11.71
N PHE A 491 10.21 -19.67 12.71
CA PHE A 491 10.73 -18.37 13.14
C PHE A 491 12.11 -18.51 13.78
N VAL A 492 13.01 -17.62 13.38
CA VAL A 492 14.37 -17.55 13.93
C VAL A 492 14.63 -16.10 14.36
N CYS A 493 15.03 -15.93 15.64
CA CYS A 493 15.61 -14.65 16.08
C CYS A 493 16.89 -14.41 15.25
N GLY A 494 17.03 -13.18 14.73
CA GLY A 494 18.18 -12.83 13.89
C GLY A 494 19.52 -13.09 14.59
N GLU A 495 20.51 -13.48 13.79
CA GLU A 495 21.90 -13.63 14.19
C GLU A 495 22.57 -12.27 14.42
#